data_46dfd73ea33240d0ab4a7a989325d7ba
#
_entry.id   46dfd73ea33240d0ab4a7a989325d7ba
#
_cell.length_a   1.000
_cell.length_b   1.000
_cell.length_c   1.000
_cell.angle_alpha   90.00
_cell.angle_beta   90.00
_cell.angle_gamma   90.00
#
_symmetry.space_group_name_H-M   'P 1'
#
loop_
_entity.id
_entity.type
_entity.pdbx_description
1 polymer ?
#
loop_
_entity_poly.entity_id
_entity_poly.type
_entity_poly.pdbx_seq_one_letter_code
_entity_poly.pdbx_strand_id
1 'polypeptide(L)'
;MNTYFRTGVVTLLLGFSLTACHEAKKSDTSAESTASKLDFQSDDEFLTYIQKAHFNYMWEGAEPTSGLACERIHTDGVYPENDADIVTTGGSGFGIAGLLVGIERGFITREEGVARFHQIADYLAKADRFHGVWPHWMHGPTGKVKPFGQKDNGGDLVESAFLMQGLLCVRQYFKDGNESEKALAAKIDQLWREMEWTWYLNGQDVLYWHWSPNYAWEM
;
A
#
# COMPACT_ATOMS: atom_id res chain seq x y z
N MET A 1 12.91 25.84 -70.03
CA MET A 1 14.13 25.74 -70.87
C MET A 1 14.94 24.55 -70.35
N ASN A 2 15.12 23.58 -71.22
CA ASN A 2 16.04 22.42 -71.24
C ASN A 2 15.95 21.40 -70.04
N THR A 3 15.25 20.31 -70.20
CA THR A 3 15.62 19.04 -70.89
C THR A 3 17.02 18.52 -70.61
N TYR A 4 17.13 17.34 -69.95
CA TYR A 4 17.80 16.20 -70.57
C TYR A 4 17.41 14.88 -69.85
N PHE A 5 16.80 13.97 -70.63
CA PHE A 5 16.65 12.54 -70.48
C PHE A 5 18.01 11.82 -70.47
N ARG A 6 18.19 10.79 -69.66
CA ARG A 6 19.02 9.67 -70.10
C ARG A 6 18.52 8.36 -69.49
N THR A 7 18.12 7.52 -70.40
CA THR A 7 17.81 6.10 -70.36
C THR A 7 19.05 5.27 -70.02
N GLY A 8 18.87 4.18 -69.28
CA GLY A 8 19.92 3.19 -69.04
C GLY A 8 19.32 1.87 -68.52
N VAL A 9 18.94 1.05 -69.41
CA VAL A 9 19.05 -0.41 -69.61
C VAL A 9 18.97 -1.31 -68.36
N VAL A 10 17.94 -2.12 -68.41
CA VAL A 10 17.61 -3.33 -67.63
C VAL A 10 18.63 -4.44 -67.97
N THR A 11 19.12 -5.11 -66.90
CA THR A 11 19.69 -6.45 -67.01
C THR A 11 19.07 -7.32 -65.97
N LEU A 12 18.23 -8.24 -66.45
CA LEU A 12 17.55 -9.28 -65.71
C LEU A 12 18.54 -10.41 -65.45
N LEU A 13 18.92 -10.66 -64.22
CA LEU A 13 19.61 -11.90 -63.81
C LEU A 13 18.67 -12.72 -62.91
N LEU A 14 18.10 -13.77 -63.49
CA LEU A 14 17.41 -14.83 -62.77
C LEU A 14 18.44 -15.64 -61.97
N GLY A 15 18.47 -15.45 -60.67
CA GLY A 15 19.15 -16.35 -59.73
C GLY A 15 18.15 -17.24 -59.04
N PHE A 16 18.13 -18.51 -59.37
CA PHE A 16 17.43 -19.56 -58.64
C PHE A 16 18.12 -19.72 -57.28
N SER A 17 17.47 -19.31 -56.21
CA SER A 17 17.88 -19.65 -54.85
C SER A 17 16.94 -20.71 -54.29
N LEU A 18 17.49 -21.88 -54.10
CA LEU A 18 16.90 -22.98 -53.36
C LEU A 18 16.59 -22.52 -51.91
N THR A 19 15.30 -22.44 -51.61
CA THR A 19 14.82 -22.27 -50.22
C THR A 19 15.00 -23.59 -49.49
N ALA A 20 16.09 -23.69 -48.72
CA ALA A 20 16.19 -24.67 -47.66
C ALA A 20 15.26 -24.25 -46.53
N CYS A 21 14.18 -24.97 -46.32
CA CYS A 21 13.40 -24.90 -45.10
C CYS A 21 14.28 -25.26 -43.92
N HIS A 22 14.73 -24.25 -43.18
CA HIS A 22 15.30 -24.46 -41.85
C HIS A 22 14.12 -24.49 -40.90
N GLU A 23 13.74 -25.69 -40.46
CA GLU A 23 12.86 -25.87 -39.32
C GLU A 23 13.53 -25.23 -38.10
N ALA A 24 13.00 -24.07 -37.68
CA ALA A 24 13.34 -23.51 -36.41
C ALA A 24 12.84 -24.47 -35.33
N LYS A 25 13.77 -25.22 -34.74
CA LYS A 25 13.56 -26.00 -33.54
C LYS A 25 13.07 -25.03 -32.47
N LYS A 26 11.77 -25.02 -32.17
CA LYS A 26 11.23 -24.40 -30.96
C LYS A 26 11.95 -25.06 -29.79
N SER A 27 12.85 -24.33 -29.17
CA SER A 27 13.32 -24.68 -27.85
C SER A 27 12.15 -24.41 -26.90
N ASP A 28 11.39 -25.45 -26.59
CA ASP A 28 10.55 -25.49 -25.40
C ASP A 28 11.48 -25.45 -24.18
N THR A 29 11.93 -24.26 -23.83
CA THR A 29 12.37 -23.97 -22.49
C THR A 29 11.09 -23.60 -21.71
N SER A 30 10.27 -24.61 -21.41
CA SER A 30 9.42 -24.54 -20.24
C SER A 30 10.36 -24.40 -19.05
N ALA A 31 10.56 -23.19 -18.58
CA ALA A 31 11.01 -22.98 -17.23
C ALA A 31 9.93 -23.62 -16.34
N GLU A 32 10.07 -24.91 -16.03
CA GLU A 32 9.39 -25.52 -14.91
C GLU A 32 9.74 -24.67 -13.70
N SER A 33 8.77 -23.84 -13.30
CA SER A 33 8.76 -23.20 -11.99
C SER A 33 8.89 -24.34 -10.99
N THR A 34 10.09 -24.53 -10.42
CA THR A 34 10.33 -25.33 -9.22
C THR A 34 9.74 -24.60 -8.02
N ALA A 35 8.46 -24.22 -8.10
CA ALA A 35 7.69 -23.88 -6.93
C ALA A 35 7.62 -25.19 -6.13
N SER A 36 8.39 -25.25 -5.04
CA SER A 36 8.31 -26.34 -4.09
C SER A 36 6.86 -26.47 -3.69
N LYS A 37 6.25 -27.62 -3.99
CA LYS A 37 4.87 -27.89 -3.60
C LYS A 37 4.83 -27.79 -2.09
N LEU A 38 4.13 -26.75 -1.57
CA LEU A 38 3.89 -26.62 -0.14
C LEU A 38 3.04 -27.82 0.28
N ASP A 39 3.55 -28.62 1.19
CA ASP A 39 2.85 -29.78 1.74
C ASP A 39 2.61 -29.54 3.22
N PHE A 40 1.36 -29.38 3.60
CA PHE A 40 0.93 -29.14 4.99
C PHE A 40 0.36 -30.42 5.58
N GLN A 41 0.73 -30.73 6.82
CA GLN A 41 0.30 -31.93 7.51
C GLN A 41 -1.08 -31.75 8.18
N SER A 42 -1.57 -30.50 8.28
CA SER A 42 -2.87 -30.18 8.88
C SER A 42 -3.40 -28.83 8.36
N ASP A 43 -4.71 -28.61 8.52
CA ASP A 43 -5.34 -27.32 8.25
C ASP A 43 -4.78 -26.21 9.15
N ASP A 44 -4.41 -26.53 10.38
CA ASP A 44 -3.83 -25.52 11.30
C ASP A 44 -2.45 -25.06 10.84
N GLU A 45 -1.62 -25.95 10.33
CA GLU A 45 -0.32 -25.61 9.74
C GLU A 45 -0.50 -24.71 8.50
N PHE A 46 -1.44 -25.06 7.63
CA PHE A 46 -1.78 -24.28 6.45
C PHE A 46 -2.30 -22.88 6.81
N LEU A 47 -3.24 -22.79 7.74
CA LEU A 47 -3.80 -21.52 8.21
C LEU A 47 -2.72 -20.65 8.89
N THR A 48 -1.84 -21.23 9.68
CA THR A 48 -0.72 -20.53 10.30
C THR A 48 0.23 -19.97 9.25
N TYR A 49 0.55 -20.73 8.21
CA TYR A 49 1.37 -20.27 7.09
C TYR A 49 0.74 -19.07 6.38
N ILE A 50 -0.57 -19.16 6.07
CA ILE A 50 -1.30 -18.06 5.40
C ILE A 50 -1.35 -16.80 6.30
N GLN A 51 -1.67 -16.97 7.58
CA GLN A 51 -1.70 -15.84 8.51
C GLN A 51 -0.33 -15.15 8.60
N LYS A 52 0.74 -15.92 8.67
CA LYS A 52 2.10 -15.35 8.71
C LYS A 52 2.47 -14.65 7.40
N ALA A 53 2.09 -15.19 6.25
CA ALA A 53 2.34 -14.56 4.95
C ALA A 53 1.63 -13.20 4.84
N HIS A 54 0.36 -13.12 5.26
CA HIS A 54 -0.38 -11.85 5.30
C HIS A 54 0.18 -10.87 6.35
N PHE A 55 0.56 -11.38 7.51
CA PHE A 55 1.22 -10.59 8.55
C PHE A 55 2.52 -9.95 8.04
N ASN A 56 3.34 -10.69 7.30
CA ASN A 56 4.60 -10.18 6.76
C ASN A 56 4.41 -9.01 5.80
N TYR A 57 3.29 -8.96 5.03
CA TYR A 57 2.97 -7.78 4.22
C TYR A 57 2.89 -6.51 5.06
N MET A 58 2.29 -6.61 6.25
CA MET A 58 2.10 -5.47 7.16
C MET A 58 3.31 -5.23 8.07
N TRP A 59 4.16 -6.22 8.28
CA TRP A 59 5.32 -6.14 9.17
C TRP A 59 6.61 -5.82 8.42
N GLU A 60 7.00 -6.69 7.49
CA GLU A 60 8.23 -6.55 6.70
C GLU A 60 8.03 -5.60 5.51
N GLY A 61 6.84 -5.61 4.91
CA GLY A 61 6.47 -4.77 3.78
C GLY A 61 5.97 -3.39 4.15
N ALA A 62 5.96 -3.02 5.45
CA ALA A 62 5.60 -1.67 5.87
C ALA A 62 6.61 -0.63 5.39
N GLU A 63 6.14 0.59 5.11
CA GLU A 63 7.03 1.70 4.81
C GLU A 63 7.88 2.05 6.05
N PRO A 64 9.21 2.11 5.92
CA PRO A 64 10.12 2.08 7.08
C PRO A 64 10.06 3.31 7.97
N THR A 65 9.70 4.49 7.44
CA THR A 65 9.61 5.73 8.23
C THR A 65 8.32 5.79 9.04
N SER A 66 7.21 5.47 8.40
CA SER A 66 5.88 5.56 9.00
C SER A 66 5.48 4.33 9.80
N GLY A 67 5.96 3.15 9.41
CA GLY A 67 5.49 1.86 9.89
C GLY A 67 4.11 1.47 9.37
N LEU A 68 3.52 2.26 8.46
CA LEU A 68 2.22 2.02 7.83
C LEU A 68 2.34 1.07 6.64
N ALA A 69 1.23 0.50 6.23
CA ALA A 69 1.16 -0.37 5.06
C ALA A 69 1.37 0.44 3.78
N CYS A 70 2.25 -0.06 2.90
CA CYS A 70 2.31 0.43 1.53
C CYS A 70 0.97 0.25 0.84
N GLU A 71 0.59 1.18 -0.03
CA GLU A 71 -0.64 1.08 -0.82
C GLU A 71 -0.62 -0.19 -1.67
N ARG A 72 0.53 -0.49 -2.26
CA ARG A 72 0.79 -1.73 -3.00
C ARG A 72 2.27 -2.10 -2.94
N ILE A 73 2.56 -3.34 -3.26
CA ILE A 73 3.92 -3.84 -3.47
C ILE A 73 3.95 -4.52 -4.84
N HIS A 74 4.79 -4.00 -5.74
CA HIS A 74 5.04 -4.61 -7.03
C HIS A 74 6.05 -5.75 -6.88
N THR A 75 5.65 -6.97 -7.23
CA THR A 75 6.48 -8.18 -7.04
C THR A 75 7.72 -8.23 -7.94
N ASP A 76 7.71 -7.45 -9.03
CA ASP A 76 8.86 -7.27 -9.93
C ASP A 76 9.78 -6.10 -9.50
N GLY A 77 9.40 -5.36 -8.45
CA GLY A 77 10.13 -4.20 -7.94
C GLY A 77 10.09 -2.97 -8.85
N VAL A 78 9.23 -2.97 -9.88
CA VAL A 78 9.08 -1.84 -10.81
C VAL A 78 7.89 -0.97 -10.41
N TYR A 79 8.14 0.31 -10.18
CA TYR A 79 7.13 1.30 -9.76
C TYR A 79 7.03 2.41 -10.81
N PRO A 80 6.23 2.24 -11.87
CA PRO A 80 6.17 3.16 -13.02
C PRO A 80 5.61 4.54 -12.65
N GLU A 81 4.82 4.63 -11.56
CA GLU A 81 4.21 5.87 -11.09
C GLU A 81 4.99 6.51 -9.92
N ASN A 82 6.18 6.00 -9.59
CA ASN A 82 6.96 6.42 -8.43
C ASN A 82 6.17 6.36 -7.12
N ASP A 83 5.40 5.28 -6.94
CA ASP A 83 4.47 5.08 -5.83
C ASP A 83 4.97 4.06 -4.79
N ALA A 84 6.24 3.68 -4.86
CA ALA A 84 6.86 2.72 -3.93
C ALA A 84 6.79 3.14 -2.45
N ASP A 85 6.73 4.44 -2.20
CA ASP A 85 6.70 5.04 -0.86
C ASP A 85 5.31 5.53 -0.44
N ILE A 86 4.27 5.21 -1.21
CA ILE A 86 2.90 5.61 -0.87
C ILE A 86 2.32 4.64 0.15
N VAL A 87 1.79 5.21 1.24
CA VAL A 87 1.09 4.46 2.28
C VAL A 87 -0.40 4.71 2.23
N THR A 88 -1.17 3.67 2.55
CA THR A 88 -2.64 3.73 2.59
C THR A 88 -3.13 3.93 4.01
N THR A 89 -4.10 4.81 4.20
CA THR A 89 -4.63 5.13 5.54
C THR A 89 -5.51 3.99 6.06
N GLY A 90 -6.56 3.63 5.35
CA GLY A 90 -7.50 2.60 5.81
C GLY A 90 -6.91 1.19 5.80
N GLY A 91 -6.12 0.85 4.76
CA GLY A 91 -5.40 -0.42 4.71
C GLY A 91 -4.44 -0.59 5.90
N SER A 92 -3.80 0.49 6.34
CA SER A 92 -2.98 0.48 7.56
C SER A 92 -3.79 0.19 8.82
N GLY A 93 -5.05 0.61 8.89
CA GLY A 93 -5.94 0.27 10.01
C GLY A 93 -6.15 -1.23 10.16
N PHE A 94 -6.38 -1.94 9.06
CA PHE A 94 -6.43 -3.41 9.06
C PHE A 94 -5.08 -4.03 9.41
N GLY A 95 -3.99 -3.49 8.88
CA GLY A 95 -2.62 -3.91 9.21
C GLY A 95 -2.31 -3.79 10.70
N ILE A 96 -2.67 -2.67 11.32
CA ILE A 96 -2.50 -2.42 12.76
C ILE A 96 -3.24 -3.48 13.58
N ALA A 97 -4.47 -3.84 13.23
CA ALA A 97 -5.18 -4.93 13.87
C ALA A 97 -4.47 -6.29 13.65
N GLY A 98 -3.94 -6.50 12.43
CA GLY A 98 -3.14 -7.69 12.10
C GLY A 98 -1.84 -7.80 12.90
N LEU A 99 -1.20 -6.68 13.26
CA LEU A 99 0.00 -6.69 14.12
C LEU A 99 -0.32 -7.16 15.55
N LEU A 100 -1.51 -6.87 16.08
CA LEU A 100 -1.96 -7.45 17.36
C LEU A 100 -2.09 -8.97 17.27
N VAL A 101 -2.64 -9.48 16.16
CA VAL A 101 -2.68 -10.92 15.91
C VAL A 101 -1.26 -11.48 15.85
N GLY A 102 -0.31 -10.76 15.27
CA GLY A 102 1.11 -11.15 15.22
C GLY A 102 1.71 -11.33 16.62
N ILE A 103 1.39 -10.46 17.57
CA ILE A 103 1.80 -10.59 18.97
C ILE A 103 1.16 -11.84 19.61
N GLU A 104 -0.17 -12.01 19.47
CA GLU A 104 -0.90 -13.14 20.07
C GLU A 104 -0.48 -14.49 19.49
N ARG A 105 -0.10 -14.53 18.23
CA ARG A 105 0.39 -15.73 17.55
C ARG A 105 1.89 -15.96 17.75
N GLY A 106 2.61 -15.05 18.40
CA GLY A 106 4.05 -15.15 18.63
C GLY A 106 4.88 -14.99 17.33
N PHE A 107 4.36 -14.30 16.32
CA PHE A 107 5.12 -13.96 15.11
C PHE A 107 6.13 -12.85 15.40
N ILE A 108 5.80 -11.96 16.33
CA ILE A 108 6.64 -10.92 16.91
C ILE A 108 6.48 -10.90 18.42
N THR A 109 7.44 -10.33 19.13
CA THR A 109 7.32 -10.11 20.57
C THR A 109 6.39 -8.93 20.86
N ARG A 110 5.89 -8.87 22.11
CA ARG A 110 5.07 -7.75 22.57
C ARG A 110 5.84 -6.42 22.50
N GLU A 111 7.11 -6.42 22.85
CA GLU A 111 7.99 -5.26 22.83
C GLU A 111 8.20 -4.74 21.40
N GLU A 112 8.43 -5.62 20.43
CA GLU A 112 8.54 -5.25 19.01
C GLU A 112 7.24 -4.62 18.50
N GLY A 113 6.08 -5.20 18.87
CA GLY A 113 4.79 -4.64 18.53
C GLY A 113 4.57 -3.25 19.13
N VAL A 114 4.86 -3.07 20.43
CA VAL A 114 4.74 -1.76 21.11
C VAL A 114 5.62 -0.72 20.44
N ALA A 115 6.86 -1.06 20.09
CA ALA A 115 7.77 -0.14 19.40
C ALA A 115 7.21 0.30 18.04
N ARG A 116 6.67 -0.64 17.24
CA ARG A 116 6.03 -0.33 15.96
C ARG A 116 4.79 0.55 16.13
N PHE A 117 3.94 0.29 17.12
CA PHE A 117 2.76 1.11 17.37
C PHE A 117 3.10 2.52 17.83
N HIS A 118 4.16 2.70 18.61
CA HIS A 118 4.68 4.05 18.93
C HIS A 118 5.16 4.76 17.67
N GLN A 119 5.94 4.10 16.80
CA GLN A 119 6.38 4.66 15.53
C GLN A 119 5.19 5.16 14.70
N ILE A 120 4.15 4.31 14.53
CA ILE A 120 2.94 4.65 13.79
C ILE A 120 2.21 5.84 14.41
N ALA A 121 1.97 5.81 15.73
CA ALA A 121 1.25 6.89 16.42
C ALA A 121 2.02 8.23 16.39
N ASP A 122 3.35 8.20 16.52
CA ASP A 122 4.22 9.38 16.43
C ASP A 122 4.26 9.97 15.02
N TYR A 123 4.25 9.10 13.99
CA TYR A 123 4.16 9.52 12.62
C TYR A 123 2.80 10.17 12.31
N LEU A 124 1.71 9.52 12.67
CA LEU A 124 0.34 10.00 12.44
C LEU A 124 0.05 11.33 13.14
N ALA A 125 0.67 11.59 14.29
CA ALA A 125 0.57 12.87 14.99
C ALA A 125 1.20 14.04 14.21
N LYS A 126 2.11 13.76 13.27
CA LYS A 126 2.87 14.76 12.48
C LYS A 126 2.43 14.82 11.03
N ALA A 127 1.75 13.78 10.54
CA ALA A 127 1.25 13.69 9.17
C ALA A 127 0.19 14.75 8.88
N ASP A 128 -0.06 15.01 7.60
CA ASP A 128 -1.14 15.93 7.19
C ASP A 128 -2.49 15.43 7.71
N ARG A 129 -3.24 16.37 8.29
CA ARG A 129 -4.59 16.14 8.81
C ARG A 129 -5.49 17.32 8.43
N PHE A 130 -6.72 17.00 8.09
CA PHE A 130 -7.73 17.96 7.65
C PHE A 130 -8.92 17.85 8.62
N HIS A 131 -9.08 18.81 9.52
CA HIS A 131 -10.03 18.70 10.63
C HIS A 131 -9.85 17.41 11.44
N GLY A 132 -8.58 17.08 11.71
CA GLY A 132 -8.19 15.88 12.46
C GLY A 132 -8.22 14.56 11.67
N VAL A 133 -8.64 14.56 10.42
CA VAL A 133 -8.82 13.40 9.55
C VAL A 133 -7.65 13.27 8.58
N TRP A 134 -7.09 12.09 8.43
CA TRP A 134 -5.99 11.82 7.51
C TRP A 134 -6.48 11.68 6.07
N PRO A 135 -5.62 11.94 5.08
CA PRO A 135 -5.98 11.73 3.67
C PRO A 135 -6.05 10.24 3.32
N HIS A 136 -6.59 9.94 2.14
CA HIS A 136 -6.67 8.59 1.59
C HIS A 136 -5.28 7.94 1.51
N TRP A 137 -4.33 8.63 0.87
CA TRP A 137 -2.93 8.24 0.76
C TRP A 137 -1.99 9.32 1.25
N MET A 138 -0.82 8.89 1.72
CA MET A 138 0.28 9.77 2.14
C MET A 138 1.60 9.31 1.53
N HIS A 139 2.50 10.27 1.32
CA HIS A 139 3.90 9.96 1.10
C HIS A 139 4.51 9.48 2.41
N GLY A 140 4.89 8.21 2.49
CA GLY A 140 5.41 7.55 3.70
C GLY A 140 6.55 8.31 4.38
N PRO A 141 7.60 8.74 3.66
CA PRO A 141 8.72 9.47 4.27
C PRO A 141 8.34 10.82 4.91
N THR A 142 7.25 11.46 4.47
CA THR A 142 6.94 12.85 4.84
C THR A 142 5.61 13.05 5.56
N GLY A 143 4.69 12.12 5.47
CA GLY A 143 3.31 12.27 5.97
C GLY A 143 2.45 13.26 5.19
N LYS A 144 2.92 13.70 4.02
CA LYS A 144 2.19 14.64 3.18
C LYS A 144 1.14 13.92 2.37
N VAL A 145 -0.01 14.60 2.17
CA VAL A 145 -1.08 14.06 1.35
C VAL A 145 -0.57 13.70 -0.06
N LYS A 146 -0.86 12.48 -0.49
CA LYS A 146 -0.77 12.05 -1.89
C LYS A 146 -2.19 12.02 -2.43
N PRO A 147 -2.57 12.95 -3.32
CA PRO A 147 -3.93 12.99 -3.85
C PRO A 147 -4.29 11.67 -4.54
N PHE A 148 -5.40 11.06 -4.14
CA PHE A 148 -5.98 9.90 -4.82
C PHE A 148 -6.56 10.30 -6.18
N GLY A 149 -7.17 11.47 -6.24
CA GLY A 149 -7.69 12.10 -7.44
C GLY A 149 -7.64 13.61 -7.33
N GLN A 150 -8.03 14.33 -8.40
CA GLN A 150 -7.92 15.79 -8.44
C GLN A 150 -8.62 16.49 -7.25
N LYS A 151 -9.78 15.99 -6.84
CA LYS A 151 -10.57 16.56 -5.73
C LYS A 151 -10.33 15.84 -4.40
N ASP A 152 -9.66 14.70 -4.42
CA ASP A 152 -9.31 13.90 -3.25
C ASP A 152 -7.88 14.21 -2.80
N ASN A 153 -7.71 15.43 -2.30
CA ASN A 153 -6.43 15.94 -1.80
C ASN A 153 -6.53 16.49 -0.38
N GLY A 154 -7.48 16.00 0.37
CA GLY A 154 -7.79 16.42 1.73
C GLY A 154 -8.03 15.26 2.68
N GLY A 155 -8.93 15.44 3.64
CA GLY A 155 -9.25 14.43 4.64
C GLY A 155 -10.27 13.41 4.12
N ASP A 156 -9.93 12.14 4.20
CA ASP A 156 -10.81 11.01 3.90
C ASP A 156 -11.34 10.41 5.21
N LEU A 157 -12.61 10.64 5.52
CA LEU A 157 -13.22 10.21 6.77
C LEU A 157 -13.38 8.69 6.84
N VAL A 158 -13.65 8.04 5.71
CA VAL A 158 -13.85 6.58 5.65
C VAL A 158 -12.52 5.86 5.90
N GLU A 159 -11.48 6.26 5.21
CA GLU A 159 -10.14 5.71 5.41
C GLU A 159 -9.64 5.95 6.83
N SER A 160 -9.85 7.16 7.36
CA SER A 160 -9.49 7.50 8.74
C SER A 160 -10.31 6.73 9.77
N ALA A 161 -11.57 6.38 9.49
CA ALA A 161 -12.36 5.55 10.37
C ALA A 161 -11.78 4.13 10.48
N PHE A 162 -11.35 3.52 9.37
CA PHE A 162 -10.67 2.22 9.38
C PHE A 162 -9.32 2.30 10.11
N LEU A 163 -8.54 3.35 9.89
CA LEU A 163 -7.29 3.58 10.61
C LEU A 163 -7.54 3.64 12.11
N MET A 164 -8.50 4.47 12.53
CA MET A 164 -8.85 4.62 13.96
C MET A 164 -9.42 3.35 14.56
N GLN A 165 -10.15 2.53 13.82
CA GLN A 165 -10.62 1.24 14.31
C GLN A 165 -9.44 0.34 14.72
N GLY A 166 -8.40 0.24 13.88
CA GLY A 166 -7.19 -0.50 14.21
C GLY A 166 -6.47 0.09 15.44
N LEU A 167 -6.29 1.40 15.48
CA LEU A 167 -5.67 2.09 16.61
C LEU A 167 -6.46 1.95 17.92
N LEU A 168 -7.79 1.98 17.88
CA LEU A 168 -8.62 1.76 19.06
C LEU A 168 -8.51 0.33 19.60
N CYS A 169 -8.29 -0.67 18.74
CA CYS A 169 -7.95 -2.02 19.18
C CYS A 169 -6.62 -2.02 19.96
N VAL A 170 -5.59 -1.34 19.43
CA VAL A 170 -4.28 -1.20 20.10
C VAL A 170 -4.43 -0.48 21.45
N ARG A 171 -5.17 0.64 21.49
CA ARG A 171 -5.46 1.37 22.74
C ARG A 171 -6.10 0.43 23.78
N GLN A 172 -7.11 -0.32 23.39
CA GLN A 172 -7.82 -1.21 24.30
C GLN A 172 -6.94 -2.38 24.78
N TYR A 173 -6.07 -2.90 23.90
CA TYR A 173 -5.17 -4.01 24.20
C TYR A 173 -4.09 -3.62 25.22
N PHE A 174 -3.58 -2.37 25.16
CA PHE A 174 -2.46 -1.90 25.98
C PHE A 174 -2.82 -0.99 27.14
N LYS A 175 -4.07 -0.58 27.32
CA LYS A 175 -4.50 0.43 28.31
C LYS A 175 -4.12 0.13 29.77
N ASP A 176 -4.04 -1.14 30.13
CA ASP A 176 -3.77 -1.63 31.49
C ASP A 176 -2.34 -2.21 31.63
N GLY A 177 -1.47 -1.97 30.63
CA GLY A 177 -0.13 -2.49 30.57
C GLY A 177 0.90 -1.69 31.36
N ASN A 178 2.16 -1.79 30.96
CA ASN A 178 3.25 -1.01 31.56
C ASN A 178 3.18 0.47 31.16
N GLU A 179 4.10 1.30 31.69
CA GLU A 179 4.08 2.76 31.44
C GLU A 179 4.20 3.15 29.96
N SER A 180 5.02 2.43 29.18
CA SER A 180 5.13 2.66 27.72
C SER A 180 3.83 2.34 27.00
N GLU A 181 3.19 1.23 27.35
CA GLU A 181 1.92 0.80 26.79
C GLU A 181 0.78 1.75 27.13
N LYS A 182 0.72 2.24 28.37
CA LYS A 182 -0.24 3.27 28.79
C LYS A 182 -0.02 4.59 28.05
N ALA A 183 1.23 4.99 27.85
CA ALA A 183 1.58 6.19 27.09
C ALA A 183 1.14 6.06 25.62
N LEU A 184 1.32 4.89 25.00
CA LEU A 184 0.80 4.59 23.67
C LEU A 184 -0.73 4.70 23.61
N ALA A 185 -1.41 4.08 24.59
CA ALA A 185 -2.88 4.12 24.65
C ALA A 185 -3.40 5.56 24.81
N ALA A 186 -2.75 6.38 25.64
CA ALA A 186 -3.09 7.80 25.83
C ALA A 186 -2.87 8.61 24.55
N LYS A 187 -1.77 8.38 23.82
CA LYS A 187 -1.50 9.04 22.53
C LYS A 187 -2.58 8.70 21.49
N ILE A 188 -2.98 7.43 21.38
CA ILE A 188 -4.05 7.02 20.47
C ILE A 188 -5.39 7.67 20.87
N ASP A 189 -5.70 7.75 22.17
CA ASP A 189 -6.90 8.42 22.66
C ASP A 189 -6.89 9.92 22.30
N GLN A 190 -5.74 10.57 22.34
CA GLN A 190 -5.58 11.96 21.91
C GLN A 190 -5.86 12.09 20.41
N LEU A 191 -5.24 11.27 19.55
CA LEU A 191 -5.47 11.27 18.10
C LEU A 191 -6.95 11.08 17.76
N TRP A 192 -7.61 10.17 18.47
CA TRP A 192 -9.05 9.94 18.33
C TRP A 192 -9.89 11.18 18.66
N ARG A 193 -9.59 11.86 19.79
CA ARG A 193 -10.34 13.04 20.24
C ARG A 193 -10.11 14.27 19.38
N GLU A 194 -9.00 14.35 18.68
CA GLU A 194 -8.66 15.44 17.76
C GLU A 194 -9.39 15.35 16.42
N MET A 195 -10.09 14.24 16.12
CA MET A 195 -10.91 14.11 14.90
C MET A 195 -12.21 14.89 15.06
N GLU A 196 -12.43 15.88 14.21
CA GLU A 196 -13.62 16.74 14.22
C GLU A 196 -14.77 16.07 13.44
N TRP A 197 -15.33 14.99 13.97
CA TRP A 197 -16.41 14.23 13.33
C TRP A 197 -17.59 15.10 12.93
N THR A 198 -17.95 16.09 13.78
CA THR A 198 -19.06 17.02 13.52
C THR A 198 -18.78 17.97 12.36
N TRP A 199 -17.51 18.25 12.04
CA TRP A 199 -17.15 18.99 10.82
C TRP A 199 -17.62 18.26 9.57
N TYR A 200 -17.44 16.95 9.54
CA TYR A 200 -17.80 16.10 8.40
C TYR A 200 -19.30 15.86 8.25
N LEU A 201 -20.14 16.40 9.12
CA LEU A 201 -21.58 16.49 8.89
C LEU A 201 -21.94 17.58 7.87
N ASN A 202 -21.10 18.59 7.66
CA ASN A 202 -21.38 19.73 6.77
C ASN A 202 -22.78 20.35 7.02
N GLY A 203 -23.21 20.39 8.30
CA GLY A 203 -24.54 20.87 8.69
C GLY A 203 -25.71 19.96 8.30
N GLN A 204 -25.45 18.70 7.94
CA GLN A 204 -26.45 17.68 7.58
C GLN A 204 -26.56 16.60 8.67
N ASP A 205 -27.45 15.64 8.46
CA ASP A 205 -27.66 14.49 9.35
C ASP A 205 -26.84 13.25 8.94
N VAL A 206 -25.92 13.39 7.97
CA VAL A 206 -25.06 12.33 7.44
C VAL A 206 -23.62 12.79 7.41
N LEU A 207 -22.69 11.85 7.57
CA LEU A 207 -21.27 12.13 7.42
C LEU A 207 -20.90 12.15 5.95
N TYR A 208 -20.14 13.17 5.57
CA TYR A 208 -19.52 13.25 4.24
C TYR A 208 -18.24 12.46 4.22
N TRP A 209 -17.95 11.84 3.09
CA TRP A 209 -16.77 11.00 2.90
C TRP A 209 -15.47 11.79 3.00
N HIS A 210 -15.42 12.94 2.32
CA HIS A 210 -14.19 13.67 2.08
C HIS A 210 -14.41 15.18 2.20
N TRP A 211 -13.38 15.88 2.65
CA TRP A 211 -13.30 17.32 2.58
C TRP A 211 -11.93 17.74 2.02
N SER A 212 -11.94 18.65 1.03
CA SER A 212 -10.74 19.18 0.39
C SER A 212 -10.51 20.64 0.76
N PRO A 213 -9.27 21.05 1.08
CA PRO A 213 -8.95 22.47 1.31
C PRO A 213 -9.11 23.33 0.05
N ASN A 214 -9.12 22.71 -1.16
CA ASN A 214 -9.21 23.41 -2.43
C ASN A 214 -10.60 23.30 -3.07
N TYR A 215 -11.32 22.23 -2.80
CA TYR A 215 -12.60 21.90 -3.44
C TYR A 215 -13.75 21.73 -2.44
N ALA A 216 -13.49 21.94 -1.15
CA ALA A 216 -14.50 21.78 -0.08
C ALA A 216 -15.17 20.38 -0.15
N TRP A 217 -16.48 20.35 -0.32
CA TRP A 217 -17.30 19.14 -0.32
C TRP A 217 -17.62 18.61 -1.72
N GLU A 218 -16.90 19.02 -2.74
CA GLU A 218 -17.20 18.72 -4.15
C GLU A 218 -16.77 17.32 -4.63
N MET A 219 -16.29 16.47 -3.75
CA MET A 219 -15.97 15.09 -4.11
C MET A 219 -17.21 14.21 -4.18
#